data_4b9a260ee84102e1e6fd132e7b42974a
#
_entry.id   4b9a260ee84102e1e6fd132e7b42974a
#
_cell.length_a   1.000
_cell.length_b   1.000
_cell.length_c   1.000
_cell.angle_alpha   90.00
_cell.angle_beta   90.00
_cell.angle_gamma   90.00
#
_symmetry.space_group_name_H-M   'P 1'
#
loop_
_entity.id
_entity.type
_entity.pdbx_description
1 polymer ?
#
loop_
_entity_poly.entity_id
_entity_poly.type
_entity_poly.pdbx_seq_one_letter_code
_entity_poly.pdbx_strand_id
1 'polypeptide(L)'
;SKYQSNPTIVEAGKSFDLSMNFKNTHESKTVKNIKIFLTIDDKTEEKGTVFAPDNSSTTYFIDSIAPKQEVSHTFNLFAVPDAKPRSYTVNVNLEYEDEQANEFKSVELVGVNVKQQANLELSEITKSDIGNVGMPMNVNFQLYNTGKVTLSNLMIKLEGEGFDTSTTTNFIGNFESGATEYYDCLLY
;
A
#
# COMPACT_ATOMS: atom_id res chain seq x y z
N SER A 1 -3.45 21.74 -10.75
CA SER A 1 -3.42 21.30 -9.35
C SER A 1 -2.09 20.61 -9.04
N LYS A 2 -1.66 20.66 -7.78
CA LYS A 2 -0.56 19.85 -7.25
C LYS A 2 -1.13 18.91 -6.21
N TYR A 3 -0.61 17.69 -6.13
CA TYR A 3 -1.04 16.73 -5.10
C TYR A 3 0.14 15.98 -4.51
N GLN A 4 -0.06 15.46 -3.31
CA GLN A 4 0.89 14.60 -2.62
C GLN A 4 0.13 13.62 -1.72
N SER A 5 0.49 12.35 -1.79
CA SER A 5 0.07 11.35 -0.79
C SER A 5 1.12 11.24 0.32
N ASN A 6 0.68 11.09 1.54
CA ASN A 6 1.54 10.84 2.69
C ASN A 6 1.02 9.62 3.49
N PRO A 7 1.73 8.49 3.47
CA PRO A 7 3.01 8.26 2.78
C PRO A 7 2.88 8.24 1.24
N THR A 8 3.99 8.42 0.52
CA THR A 8 4.02 8.38 -0.97
C THR A 8 3.60 7.02 -1.53
N ILE A 9 3.93 5.93 -0.82
CA ILE A 9 3.44 4.57 -1.10
C ILE A 9 2.58 4.17 0.09
N VAL A 10 1.30 4.02 -0.17
CA VAL A 10 0.29 3.66 0.84
C VAL A 10 0.37 2.17 1.14
N GLU A 11 0.30 1.81 2.40
CA GLU A 11 0.21 0.42 2.83
C GLU A 11 -1.27 0.02 2.97
N ALA A 12 -1.65 -1.12 2.39
CA ALA A 12 -3.00 -1.65 2.55
C ALA A 12 -3.32 -1.90 4.04
N GLY A 13 -4.54 -1.56 4.46
CA GLY A 13 -4.95 -1.59 5.87
C GLY A 13 -4.48 -0.41 6.71
N LYS A 14 -3.95 0.66 6.07
CA LYS A 14 -3.52 1.88 6.75
C LYS A 14 -4.20 3.12 6.21
N SER A 15 -4.31 4.12 7.07
CA SER A 15 -4.76 5.46 6.69
C SER A 15 -3.63 6.26 6.06
N PHE A 16 -4.00 7.18 5.19
CA PHE A 16 -3.08 8.09 4.52
C PHE A 16 -3.74 9.42 4.21
N ASP A 17 -2.92 10.43 4.01
CA ASP A 17 -3.35 11.76 3.65
C ASP A 17 -3.15 12.00 2.16
N LEU A 18 -4.19 12.50 1.49
CA LEU A 18 -4.11 13.00 0.12
C LEU A 18 -4.26 14.51 0.16
N SER A 19 -3.14 15.22 0.16
CA SER A 19 -3.09 16.68 0.15
C SER A 19 -3.13 17.21 -1.28
N MET A 20 -3.98 18.20 -1.50
CA MET A 20 -4.18 18.82 -2.80
C MET A 20 -4.16 20.33 -2.71
N ASN A 21 -3.66 20.97 -3.77
CA ASN A 21 -3.62 22.41 -3.91
C ASN A 21 -4.40 22.84 -5.16
N PHE A 22 -5.45 23.62 -4.95
CA PHE A 22 -6.37 24.09 -5.98
C PHE A 22 -6.08 25.55 -6.29
N LYS A 23 -5.78 25.85 -7.54
CA LYS A 23 -5.42 27.19 -7.99
C LYS A 23 -6.43 27.74 -8.99
N ASN A 24 -6.94 28.92 -8.74
CA ASN A 24 -7.63 29.67 -9.79
C ASN A 24 -6.60 30.29 -10.75
N THR A 25 -6.54 29.76 -11.95
CA THR A 25 -5.55 30.22 -12.97
C THR A 25 -5.98 31.44 -13.74
N HIS A 26 -7.24 31.88 -13.59
CA HIS A 26 -7.75 33.07 -14.30
C HIS A 26 -7.06 34.35 -13.84
N GLU A 27 -6.89 35.31 -14.76
CA GLU A 27 -6.19 36.58 -14.49
C GLU A 27 -7.01 37.53 -13.63
N SER A 28 -8.33 37.59 -13.80
CA SER A 28 -9.20 38.64 -13.25
C SER A 28 -10.54 38.16 -12.71
N LYS A 29 -10.94 36.87 -12.93
CA LYS A 29 -12.24 36.35 -12.50
C LYS A 29 -12.12 35.48 -11.27
N THR A 30 -13.02 35.66 -10.32
CA THR A 30 -13.20 34.80 -9.15
C THR A 30 -14.03 33.57 -9.55
N VAL A 31 -13.67 32.40 -9.05
CA VAL A 31 -14.52 31.21 -9.09
C VAL A 31 -15.26 31.07 -7.76
N LYS A 32 -16.50 30.58 -7.79
CA LYS A 32 -17.40 30.52 -6.63
C LYS A 32 -18.07 29.16 -6.54
N ASN A 33 -18.65 28.85 -5.38
CA ASN A 33 -19.44 27.67 -5.12
C ASN A 33 -18.72 26.37 -5.54
N ILE A 34 -17.44 26.29 -5.18
CA ILE A 34 -16.58 25.18 -5.61
C ILE A 34 -16.88 23.97 -4.75
N LYS A 35 -17.33 22.89 -5.39
CA LYS A 35 -17.48 21.58 -4.80
C LYS A 35 -16.39 20.67 -5.36
N ILE A 36 -15.61 20.07 -4.47
CA ILE A 36 -14.56 19.11 -4.78
C ILE A 36 -14.96 17.78 -4.17
N PHE A 37 -14.95 16.71 -4.96
CA PHE A 37 -15.25 15.38 -4.43
C PHE A 37 -14.44 14.30 -5.13
N LEU A 38 -14.08 13.29 -4.35
CA LEU A 38 -13.28 12.15 -4.82
C LEU A 38 -14.19 11.03 -5.31
N THR A 39 -13.85 10.45 -6.46
CA THR A 39 -14.37 9.15 -6.92
C THR A 39 -13.20 8.26 -7.31
N ILE A 40 -13.35 6.97 -7.06
CA ILE A 40 -12.32 5.99 -7.36
C ILE A 40 -12.81 5.15 -8.53
N ASP A 41 -12.05 5.18 -9.62
CA ASP A 41 -12.36 4.43 -10.82
C ASP A 41 -11.68 3.05 -10.72
N ASP A 42 -12.26 2.16 -9.93
CA ASP A 42 -11.83 0.77 -9.88
C ASP A 42 -12.73 -0.06 -10.79
N LYS A 43 -12.21 -0.37 -11.98
CA LYS A 43 -12.88 -1.23 -12.97
C LYS A 43 -12.74 -2.72 -12.68
N THR A 44 -12.21 -3.08 -11.50
CA THR A 44 -12.10 -4.50 -11.13
C THR A 44 -13.45 -5.04 -10.69
N GLU A 45 -13.69 -6.31 -10.95
CA GLU A 45 -14.93 -7.03 -10.59
C GLU A 45 -15.11 -7.20 -9.06
N GLU A 46 -14.17 -6.71 -8.26
CA GLU A 46 -14.23 -6.75 -6.80
C GLU A 46 -15.20 -5.70 -6.27
N LYS A 47 -16.21 -6.15 -5.56
CA LYS A 47 -17.24 -5.29 -4.98
C LYS A 47 -16.66 -4.49 -3.83
N GLY A 48 -16.64 -3.17 -3.96
CA GLY A 48 -16.24 -2.24 -2.90
C GLY A 48 -15.30 -1.13 -3.37
N THR A 49 -15.05 -0.18 -2.50
CA THR A 49 -14.06 0.88 -2.77
C THR A 49 -12.70 0.49 -2.19
N VAL A 50 -11.62 0.78 -2.91
CA VAL A 50 -10.25 0.53 -2.44
C VAL A 50 -9.84 1.55 -1.37
N PHE A 51 -10.33 2.77 -1.47
CA PHE A 51 -10.10 3.82 -0.48
C PHE A 51 -11.43 4.28 0.11
N ALA A 52 -11.52 4.25 1.43
CA ALA A 52 -12.67 4.76 2.18
C ALA A 52 -12.29 6.07 2.88
N PRO A 53 -13.24 6.98 3.16
CA PRO A 53 -12.96 8.13 4.01
C PRO A 53 -12.62 7.66 5.44
N ASP A 54 -11.58 8.25 6.04
CA ASP A 54 -11.17 7.97 7.41
C ASP A 54 -11.54 9.15 8.31
N ASN A 55 -12.63 9.00 9.08
CA ASN A 55 -13.18 10.05 9.95
C ASN A 55 -13.36 11.42 9.26
N SER A 56 -13.53 11.43 7.95
CA SER A 56 -13.59 12.63 7.11
C SER A 56 -14.61 12.46 5.99
N SER A 57 -14.82 13.51 5.20
CA SER A 57 -15.64 13.47 3.99
C SER A 57 -14.75 13.37 2.75
N THR A 58 -15.21 12.67 1.72
CA THR A 58 -14.61 12.73 0.38
C THR A 58 -15.06 13.96 -0.42
N THR A 59 -15.86 14.82 0.18
CA THR A 59 -16.38 16.06 -0.44
C THR A 59 -15.92 17.26 0.37
N TYR A 60 -15.43 18.29 -0.31
CA TYR A 60 -14.99 19.55 0.27
C TYR A 60 -15.62 20.72 -0.50
N PHE A 61 -16.05 21.76 0.23
CA PHE A 61 -16.63 22.95 -0.35
C PHE A 61 -15.77 24.18 -0.07
N ILE A 62 -15.64 25.03 -1.08
CA ILE A 62 -14.95 26.33 -1.00
C ILE A 62 -15.88 27.40 -1.54
N ASP A 63 -16.14 28.43 -0.78
CA ASP A 63 -17.06 29.50 -1.18
C ASP A 63 -16.55 30.25 -2.41
N SER A 64 -15.25 30.58 -2.42
CA SER A 64 -14.63 31.25 -3.56
C SER A 64 -13.10 31.15 -3.56
N ILE A 65 -12.51 31.24 -4.76
CA ILE A 65 -11.06 31.40 -4.95
C ILE A 65 -10.84 32.61 -5.87
N ALA A 66 -10.21 33.66 -5.34
CA ALA A 66 -9.89 34.86 -6.09
C ALA A 66 -8.89 34.56 -7.23
N PRO A 67 -8.75 35.43 -8.24
CA PRO A 67 -7.79 35.29 -9.32
C PRO A 67 -6.38 35.00 -8.79
N LYS A 68 -5.68 34.01 -9.38
CA LYS A 68 -4.32 33.56 -9.01
C LYS A 68 -4.14 33.01 -7.58
N GLN A 69 -5.17 33.01 -6.77
CA GLN A 69 -5.11 32.46 -5.41
C GLN A 69 -5.18 30.92 -5.41
N GLU A 70 -4.68 30.34 -4.35
CA GLU A 70 -4.62 28.90 -4.12
C GLU A 70 -5.28 28.55 -2.78
N VAL A 71 -5.92 27.39 -2.73
CA VAL A 71 -6.49 26.81 -1.50
C VAL A 71 -6.01 25.36 -1.40
N SER A 72 -5.50 24.99 -0.25
CA SER A 72 -5.06 23.62 0.03
C SER A 72 -6.11 22.88 0.87
N HIS A 73 -6.29 21.60 0.58
CA HIS A 73 -7.10 20.69 1.38
C HIS A 73 -6.46 19.31 1.45
N THR A 74 -6.65 18.63 2.57
CA THR A 74 -6.17 17.27 2.79
C THR A 74 -7.36 16.35 3.04
N PHE A 75 -7.48 15.32 2.20
CA PHE A 75 -8.43 14.24 2.38
C PHE A 75 -7.75 13.11 3.18
N ASN A 76 -8.36 12.71 4.30
CA ASN A 76 -7.91 11.55 5.07
C ASN A 76 -8.63 10.32 4.56
N LEU A 77 -7.87 9.35 4.07
CA LEU A 77 -8.36 8.16 3.42
C LEU A 77 -7.77 6.92 4.09
N PHE A 78 -8.52 5.83 4.05
CA PHE A 78 -8.10 4.52 4.51
C PHE A 78 -8.02 3.57 3.32
N ALA A 79 -6.87 2.93 3.10
CA ALA A 79 -6.72 1.87 2.11
C ALA A 79 -7.22 0.55 2.70
N VAL A 80 -8.15 -0.13 2.03
CA VAL A 80 -8.69 -1.40 2.53
C VAL A 80 -7.61 -2.46 2.65
N PRO A 81 -7.71 -3.40 3.64
CA PRO A 81 -6.63 -4.37 3.91
C PRO A 81 -6.35 -5.36 2.77
N ASP A 82 -7.31 -5.57 1.89
CA ASP A 82 -7.24 -6.47 0.72
C ASP A 82 -6.90 -5.73 -0.58
N ALA A 83 -6.59 -4.43 -0.51
CA ALA A 83 -6.14 -3.66 -1.65
C ALA A 83 -4.90 -4.29 -2.30
N LYS A 84 -4.97 -4.61 -3.59
CA LYS A 84 -3.84 -5.23 -4.31
C LYS A 84 -2.67 -4.25 -4.47
N PRO A 85 -1.41 -4.74 -4.48
CA PRO A 85 -0.24 -3.89 -4.67
C PRO A 85 -0.16 -3.40 -6.12
N ARG A 86 -0.65 -2.18 -6.37
CA ARG A 86 -0.65 -1.50 -7.67
C ARG A 86 -0.91 -0.01 -7.52
N SER A 87 -0.83 0.73 -8.62
CA SER A 87 -1.31 2.10 -8.71
C SER A 87 -2.81 2.14 -8.93
N TYR A 88 -3.50 2.96 -8.16
CA TYR A 88 -4.93 3.26 -8.29
C TYR A 88 -5.11 4.69 -8.74
N THR A 89 -6.15 4.95 -9.52
CA THR A 89 -6.50 6.30 -9.96
C THR A 89 -7.66 6.81 -9.13
N VAL A 90 -7.44 7.95 -8.47
CA VAL A 90 -8.47 8.72 -7.78
C VAL A 90 -8.87 9.87 -8.69
N ASN A 91 -10.15 9.97 -9.03
CA ASN A 91 -10.71 11.10 -9.77
C ASN A 91 -11.08 12.20 -8.80
N VAL A 92 -10.48 13.36 -8.97
CA VAL A 92 -10.81 14.58 -8.24
C VAL A 92 -11.74 15.39 -9.10
N ASN A 93 -13.01 15.34 -8.76
CA ASN A 93 -14.06 16.06 -9.49
C ASN A 93 -14.20 17.47 -8.90
N LEU A 94 -14.23 18.46 -9.77
CA LEU A 94 -14.46 19.85 -9.43
C LEU A 94 -15.73 20.34 -10.16
N GLU A 95 -16.65 20.89 -9.39
CA GLU A 95 -17.80 21.62 -9.89
C GLU A 95 -17.74 23.03 -9.33
N TYR A 96 -17.87 24.07 -10.17
CA TYR A 96 -17.74 25.45 -9.73
C TYR A 96 -18.50 26.40 -10.66
N GLU A 97 -18.70 27.60 -10.23
CA GLU A 97 -19.36 28.67 -10.96
C GLU A 97 -18.43 29.87 -11.18
N ASP A 98 -18.69 30.60 -12.25
CA ASP A 98 -18.10 31.94 -12.43
C ASP A 98 -18.96 33.05 -11.77
N GLU A 99 -18.57 34.30 -11.92
CA GLU A 99 -19.28 35.44 -11.35
C GLU A 99 -20.68 35.67 -11.95
N GLN A 100 -20.96 35.08 -13.10
CA GLN A 100 -22.22 35.12 -13.80
C GLN A 100 -23.10 33.90 -13.52
N ALA A 101 -22.69 33.04 -12.56
CA ALA A 101 -23.37 31.78 -12.21
C ALA A 101 -23.39 30.75 -13.37
N ASN A 102 -22.42 30.81 -14.29
CA ASN A 102 -22.23 29.73 -15.24
C ASN A 102 -21.51 28.55 -14.56
N GLU A 103 -22.06 27.35 -14.72
CA GLU A 103 -21.50 26.13 -14.14
C GLU A 103 -20.38 25.54 -14.99
N PHE A 104 -19.35 25.08 -14.33
CA PHE A 104 -18.20 24.39 -14.93
C PHE A 104 -17.89 23.11 -14.18
N LYS A 105 -17.40 22.10 -14.91
CA LYS A 105 -16.94 20.83 -14.35
C LYS A 105 -15.55 20.50 -14.88
N SER A 106 -14.73 19.94 -14.01
CA SER A 106 -13.40 19.47 -14.37
C SER A 106 -13.08 18.20 -13.57
N VAL A 107 -12.26 17.33 -14.12
CA VAL A 107 -11.78 16.12 -13.44
C VAL A 107 -10.26 16.09 -13.55
N GLU A 108 -9.59 15.88 -12.43
CA GLU A 108 -8.16 15.63 -12.35
C GLU A 108 -7.90 14.20 -11.90
N LEU A 109 -6.93 13.52 -12.51
CA LEU A 109 -6.57 12.16 -12.20
C LEU A 109 -5.34 12.15 -11.28
N VAL A 110 -5.47 11.51 -10.13
CA VAL A 110 -4.43 11.41 -9.12
C VAL A 110 -4.04 9.95 -8.94
N GLY A 111 -2.77 9.63 -9.12
CA GLY A 111 -2.24 8.30 -8.89
C GLY A 111 -1.88 8.07 -7.41
N VAL A 112 -2.38 7.00 -6.83
CA VAL A 112 -2.03 6.54 -5.48
C VAL A 112 -1.44 5.14 -5.58
N ASN A 113 -0.18 4.97 -5.16
CA ASN A 113 0.49 3.68 -5.17
C ASN A 113 0.22 2.94 -3.87
N VAL A 114 -0.27 1.71 -3.97
CA VAL A 114 -0.52 0.84 -2.83
C VAL A 114 0.48 -0.31 -2.82
N LYS A 115 0.98 -0.64 -1.64
CA LYS A 115 1.76 -1.85 -1.36
C LYS A 115 1.05 -2.72 -0.33
N GLN A 116 1.30 -4.01 -0.39
CA GLN A 116 0.97 -4.97 0.67
C GLN A 116 2.20 -5.25 1.52
N GLN A 117 1.98 -5.60 2.78
CA GLN A 117 3.05 -6.01 3.67
C GLN A 117 3.44 -7.47 3.41
N ALA A 118 4.73 -7.69 3.17
CA ALA A 118 5.32 -9.02 3.21
C ALA A 118 5.53 -9.41 4.68
N ASN A 119 5.13 -10.62 5.06
CA ASN A 119 5.39 -11.14 6.38
C ASN A 119 5.78 -12.63 6.29
N LEU A 120 6.94 -12.96 6.83
CA LEU A 120 7.47 -14.30 6.89
C LEU A 120 7.72 -14.64 8.36
N GLU A 121 7.14 -15.74 8.81
CA GLU A 121 7.31 -16.23 10.16
C GLU A 121 7.97 -17.62 10.16
N LEU A 122 8.75 -17.89 11.21
CA LEU A 122 9.31 -19.21 11.46
C LEU A 122 8.63 -19.84 12.68
N SER A 123 8.42 -21.15 12.63
CA SER A 123 8.11 -21.92 13.84
C SER A 123 9.30 -21.96 14.80
N GLU A 124 9.10 -22.50 15.97
CA GLU A 124 10.20 -22.88 16.84
C GLU A 124 11.15 -23.85 16.09
N ILE A 125 12.46 -23.60 16.25
CA ILE A 125 13.49 -24.46 15.65
C ILE A 125 13.66 -25.69 16.56
N THR A 126 13.33 -26.85 16.03
CA THR A 126 13.53 -28.13 16.72
C THR A 126 14.89 -28.69 16.37
N LYS A 127 15.68 -28.99 17.40
CA LYS A 127 17.00 -29.62 17.29
C LYS A 127 17.23 -30.55 18.47
N SER A 128 18.19 -31.46 18.33
CA SER A 128 18.67 -32.26 19.47
C SER A 128 19.39 -31.37 20.49
N ASP A 129 19.13 -31.59 21.79
CA ASP A 129 19.75 -30.79 22.87
C ASP A 129 21.25 -31.06 22.99
N ILE A 130 21.73 -32.21 22.52
CA ILE A 130 23.14 -32.62 22.62
C ILE A 130 23.60 -33.03 21.22
N GLY A 131 24.58 -32.29 20.70
CA GLY A 131 25.36 -32.67 19.53
C GLY A 131 26.66 -33.35 19.93
N ASN A 132 26.97 -34.49 19.28
CA ASN A 132 28.27 -35.15 19.45
C ASN A 132 29.12 -34.85 18.21
N VAL A 133 30.39 -34.51 18.45
CA VAL A 133 31.35 -34.26 17.37
C VAL A 133 31.44 -35.45 16.43
N GLY A 134 31.26 -35.23 15.14
CA GLY A 134 31.26 -36.25 14.10
C GLY A 134 29.97 -37.04 13.94
N MET A 135 28.91 -36.67 14.65
CA MET A 135 27.57 -37.24 14.46
C MET A 135 26.63 -36.18 13.85
N PRO A 136 25.78 -36.55 12.88
CA PRO A 136 24.81 -35.63 12.32
C PRO A 136 23.72 -35.26 13.35
N MET A 137 23.35 -34.01 13.38
CA MET A 137 22.26 -33.48 14.17
C MET A 137 21.18 -32.93 13.25
N ASN A 138 19.93 -33.36 13.46
CA ASN A 138 18.81 -32.85 12.66
C ASN A 138 18.33 -31.52 13.21
N VAL A 139 18.08 -30.58 12.31
CA VAL A 139 17.45 -29.29 12.57
C VAL A 139 16.26 -29.12 11.66
N ASN A 140 15.09 -28.87 12.23
CA ASN A 140 13.89 -28.64 11.45
C ASN A 140 13.07 -27.47 11.98
N PHE A 141 12.36 -26.82 11.08
CA PHE A 141 11.43 -25.73 11.35
C PHE A 141 10.43 -25.59 10.18
N GLN A 142 9.40 -24.82 10.42
CA GLN A 142 8.42 -24.45 9.39
C GLN A 142 8.50 -22.96 9.10
N LEU A 143 8.27 -22.62 7.85
CA LEU A 143 8.12 -21.25 7.36
C LEU A 143 6.66 -21.00 7.03
N TYR A 144 6.17 -19.82 7.38
CA TYR A 144 4.80 -19.40 7.13
C TYR A 144 4.84 -18.05 6.42
N ASN A 145 4.25 -17.97 5.22
CA ASN A 145 3.95 -16.67 4.62
C ASN A 145 2.62 -16.15 5.18
N THR A 146 2.69 -15.42 6.28
CA THR A 146 1.52 -14.81 6.93
C THR A 146 1.14 -13.46 6.32
N GLY A 147 1.91 -13.00 5.32
CA GLY A 147 1.64 -11.80 4.54
C GLY A 147 0.55 -11.99 3.49
N LYS A 148 0.19 -10.91 2.82
CA LYS A 148 -0.82 -10.88 1.74
C LYS A 148 -0.24 -10.96 0.34
N VAL A 149 1.09 -11.05 0.22
CA VAL A 149 1.80 -11.11 -1.07
C VAL A 149 2.59 -12.40 -1.20
N THR A 150 2.75 -12.86 -2.44
CA THR A 150 3.72 -13.91 -2.77
C THR A 150 5.14 -13.39 -2.54
N LEU A 151 5.93 -14.12 -1.79
CA LEU A 151 7.37 -13.87 -1.64
C LEU A 151 8.08 -14.56 -2.81
N SER A 152 8.70 -13.77 -3.67
CA SER A 152 9.41 -14.29 -4.83
C SER A 152 10.86 -14.59 -4.49
N ASN A 153 11.39 -15.68 -5.08
CA ASN A 153 12.77 -16.11 -4.92
C ASN A 153 13.18 -16.33 -3.45
N LEU A 154 12.27 -16.85 -2.64
CA LEU A 154 12.57 -17.17 -1.24
C LEU A 154 13.68 -18.22 -1.17
N MET A 155 14.66 -17.93 -0.34
CA MET A 155 15.85 -18.76 -0.14
C MET A 155 16.14 -18.88 1.34
N ILE A 156 16.40 -20.10 1.80
CA ILE A 156 16.83 -20.37 3.17
C ILE A 156 18.34 -20.61 3.15
N LYS A 157 19.04 -19.95 4.06
CA LYS A 157 20.46 -20.18 4.30
C LYS A 157 20.69 -20.43 5.77
N LEU A 158 21.39 -21.52 6.11
CA LEU A 158 21.86 -21.83 7.45
C LEU A 158 23.32 -21.46 7.56
N GLU A 159 23.65 -20.61 8.51
CA GLU A 159 25.01 -20.18 8.79
C GLU A 159 25.30 -20.27 10.30
N GLY A 160 26.50 -20.62 10.66
CA GLY A 160 26.97 -20.67 12.03
C GLY A 160 28.40 -21.09 12.13
N GLU A 161 28.96 -21.02 13.36
CA GLU A 161 30.31 -21.48 13.67
C GLU A 161 30.28 -22.85 14.31
N GLY A 162 31.24 -23.70 13.98
CA GLY A 162 31.43 -25.02 14.61
C GLY A 162 30.57 -26.14 14.04
N PHE A 163 29.93 -25.96 12.90
CA PHE A 163 29.23 -27.01 12.17
C PHE A 163 29.25 -26.79 10.65
N ASP A 164 29.10 -27.87 9.90
CA ASP A 164 28.82 -27.85 8.49
C ASP A 164 27.37 -28.30 8.25
N THR A 165 26.77 -27.87 7.13
CA THR A 165 25.41 -28.23 6.75
C THR A 165 25.39 -29.18 5.55
N SER A 166 24.45 -30.13 5.55
CA SER A 166 24.23 -31.01 4.38
C SER A 166 23.83 -30.20 3.13
N THR A 167 23.17 -29.07 3.32
CA THR A 167 22.79 -28.12 2.27
C THR A 167 22.91 -26.69 2.79
N THR A 168 23.85 -25.93 2.24
CA THR A 168 24.11 -24.55 2.68
C THR A 168 23.00 -23.59 2.28
N THR A 169 22.27 -23.88 1.21
CA THR A 169 21.23 -23.02 0.66
C THR A 169 20.11 -23.86 0.08
N ASN A 170 18.87 -23.60 0.50
CA ASN A 170 17.68 -24.18 -0.07
C ASN A 170 16.84 -23.10 -0.77
N PHE A 171 16.57 -23.30 -2.05
CA PHE A 171 15.75 -22.39 -2.85
C PHE A 171 14.30 -22.88 -2.89
N ILE A 172 13.38 -22.11 -2.32
CA ILE A 172 11.94 -22.38 -2.30
C ILE A 172 11.26 -21.82 -3.55
N GLY A 173 11.75 -20.70 -4.08
CA GLY A 173 11.16 -20.02 -5.22
C GLY A 173 10.03 -19.08 -4.80
N ASN A 174 8.86 -19.20 -5.47
CA ASN A 174 7.69 -18.40 -5.13
C ASN A 174 6.94 -19.04 -3.97
N PHE A 175 6.76 -18.27 -2.90
CA PHE A 175 6.11 -18.70 -1.68
C PHE A 175 4.82 -17.89 -1.50
N GLU A 176 3.69 -18.52 -1.86
CA GLU A 176 2.38 -17.88 -1.93
C GLU A 176 1.88 -17.39 -0.56
N SER A 177 0.99 -16.40 -0.56
CA SER A 177 0.29 -15.96 0.65
C SER A 177 -0.46 -17.13 1.30
N GLY A 178 -0.25 -17.33 2.61
CA GLY A 178 -0.83 -18.43 3.38
C GLY A 178 -0.12 -19.78 3.20
N ALA A 179 0.93 -19.86 2.39
CA ALA A 179 1.71 -21.07 2.22
C ALA A 179 2.56 -21.40 3.46
N THR A 180 2.80 -22.71 3.63
CA THR A 180 3.67 -23.26 4.66
C THR A 180 4.69 -24.18 4.01
N GLU A 181 5.96 -24.06 4.39
CA GLU A 181 7.05 -24.93 3.95
C GLU A 181 7.76 -25.51 5.16
N TYR A 182 8.03 -26.80 5.08
CA TYR A 182 8.80 -27.53 6.10
C TYR A 182 10.25 -27.65 5.65
N TYR A 183 11.16 -27.24 6.52
CA TYR A 183 12.60 -27.32 6.29
C TYR A 183 13.22 -28.31 7.25
N ASP A 184 14.04 -29.20 6.70
CA ASP A 184 14.81 -30.22 7.42
C ASP A 184 16.25 -30.24 6.90
N CYS A 185 17.22 -30.19 7.80
CA CYS A 185 18.63 -30.12 7.47
C CYS A 185 19.48 -30.87 8.50
N LEU A 186 20.52 -31.56 8.02
CA LEU A 186 21.53 -32.18 8.87
C LEU A 186 22.72 -31.23 9.05
N LEU A 187 23.12 -31.05 10.31
CA LEU A 187 24.36 -30.40 10.72
C LEU A 187 25.39 -31.46 11.07
N TYR A 188 26.63 -31.22 10.70
CA TYR A 188 27.76 -32.11 10.94
C TYR A 188 28.83 -31.42 11.78
#